data_69c4dc6aa67fdd6941f413f02bea55c5
#
_entry.id   69c4dc6aa67fdd6941f413f02bea55c5
#
_cell.length_a   1.000
_cell.length_b   1.000
_cell.length_c   1.000
_cell.angle_alpha   90.00
_cell.angle_beta   90.00
_cell.angle_gamma   90.00
#
_symmetry.space_group_name_H-M   'P 1'
#
loop_
_entity.id
_entity.type
_entity.pdbx_description
1 polymer ?
#
loop_
_entity_poly.entity_id
_entity_poly.type
_entity_poly.pdbx_seq_one_letter_code
_entity_poly.pdbx_strand_id
1 'polypeptide(L)'
;MAKRFLPEGTVILEACNQNEVPVSNLCYNRKLKPFAACRTCMVETVVDGKKELVYSCTQPVCDGMKVSTGTEETDRYNKACLEMLLVEHPLDCPICDKSGVCPLQDNTDMLQLYDGRFEIQRRNEPSIKSNPIIEFYLNRCIMCGLCVRACDEIQGVQALDFHKRGMSVGIGTANDEPLDCEFCGQCITVCPTGALMDMTSEARGLAAMFTETHTTCNYCSWGCTIKLESKKGNVIRIEADEGYDVGINEGNLCAKGRLGHGIIHNDERIESPLMNMGGSFQEVTWEEALQTIADRMQTTVNRSGPDSLAGIASEKLTNEENYLFQKLFRSLLGSNQVT
;
A
#
# COMPACT_ATOMS: atom_id res chain seq x y z
N MET A 1 -11.84 -8.42 -31.12
CA MET A 1 -11.54 -8.85 -29.75
C MET A 1 -10.41 -9.87 -29.80
N ALA A 2 -9.25 -9.58 -29.21
CA ALA A 2 -8.17 -10.55 -29.08
C ALA A 2 -8.58 -11.63 -28.08
N LYS A 3 -8.46 -12.90 -28.45
CA LYS A 3 -8.64 -14.00 -27.51
C LYS A 3 -7.46 -13.96 -26.52
N ARG A 4 -7.73 -13.65 -25.25
CA ARG A 4 -6.74 -13.83 -24.17
C ARG A 4 -6.91 -15.23 -23.60
N PHE A 5 -5.84 -15.98 -23.56
CA PHE A 5 -5.81 -17.24 -22.82
C PHE A 5 -5.60 -16.91 -21.35
N LEU A 6 -6.45 -17.42 -20.50
CA LEU A 6 -6.37 -17.28 -19.05
C LEU A 6 -5.78 -18.57 -18.44
N PRO A 7 -4.94 -18.49 -17.42
CA PRO A 7 -4.47 -19.67 -16.69
C PRO A 7 -5.62 -20.48 -16.12
N GLU A 8 -5.43 -21.79 -16.04
CA GLU A 8 -6.39 -22.69 -15.38
C GLU A 8 -6.59 -22.25 -13.91
N GLY A 9 -7.83 -22.26 -13.44
CA GLY A 9 -8.17 -21.80 -12.09
C GLY A 9 -8.41 -20.30 -11.94
N THR A 10 -8.19 -19.49 -13.00
CA THR A 10 -8.54 -18.06 -12.97
C THR A 10 -10.01 -17.88 -12.64
N VAL A 11 -10.32 -17.06 -11.63
CA VAL A 11 -11.72 -16.75 -11.28
C VAL A 11 -12.33 -15.73 -12.25
N ILE A 12 -13.66 -15.75 -12.39
CA ILE A 12 -14.38 -14.84 -13.30
C ILE A 12 -14.04 -13.38 -13.03
N LEU A 13 -13.98 -12.97 -11.78
CA LEU A 13 -13.67 -11.58 -11.40
C LEU A 13 -12.29 -11.14 -11.91
N GLU A 14 -11.29 -12.02 -11.81
CA GLU A 14 -9.94 -11.74 -12.32
C GLU A 14 -9.93 -11.65 -13.84
N ALA A 15 -10.68 -12.53 -14.52
CA ALA A 15 -10.88 -12.46 -15.97
C ALA A 15 -11.55 -11.15 -16.39
N CYS A 16 -12.53 -10.68 -15.64
CA CYS A 16 -13.20 -9.40 -15.85
C CYS A 16 -12.23 -8.23 -15.67
N ASN A 17 -11.47 -8.21 -14.57
CA ASN A 17 -10.48 -7.15 -14.28
C ASN A 17 -9.43 -7.03 -15.39
N GLN A 18 -8.87 -8.15 -15.86
CA GLN A 18 -7.88 -8.16 -16.95
C GLN A 18 -8.45 -7.71 -18.31
N ASN A 19 -9.76 -7.71 -18.47
CA ASN A 19 -10.45 -7.25 -19.69
C ASN A 19 -11.22 -5.94 -19.48
N GLU A 20 -10.96 -5.22 -18.36
CA GLU A 20 -11.59 -3.94 -18.04
C GLU A 20 -13.12 -4.00 -18.00
N VAL A 21 -13.69 -5.16 -17.65
CA VAL A 21 -15.12 -5.35 -17.45
C VAL A 21 -15.46 -5.08 -16.00
N PRO A 22 -16.21 -4.02 -15.68
CA PRO A 22 -16.49 -3.65 -14.30
C PRO A 22 -17.40 -4.68 -13.61
N VAL A 23 -16.99 -5.13 -12.43
CA VAL A 23 -17.78 -5.97 -11.54
C VAL A 23 -17.63 -5.44 -10.12
N SER A 24 -18.75 -5.16 -9.46
CA SER A 24 -18.76 -4.73 -8.07
C SER A 24 -18.06 -5.76 -7.19
N ASN A 25 -17.11 -5.31 -6.39
CA ASN A 25 -16.48 -6.18 -5.38
C ASN A 25 -15.81 -5.34 -4.29
N LEU A 26 -15.71 -5.88 -3.05
CA LEU A 26 -15.15 -5.19 -1.90
C LEU A 26 -14.27 -6.09 -1.01
N CYS A 27 -14.26 -7.40 -1.23
CA CYS A 27 -13.50 -8.34 -0.41
C CYS A 27 -12.53 -9.22 -1.19
N TYR A 28 -12.34 -8.93 -2.47
CA TYR A 28 -11.39 -9.64 -3.31
C TYR A 28 -10.07 -8.87 -3.41
N ASN A 29 -8.99 -9.60 -3.31
CA ASN A 29 -7.65 -9.14 -3.68
C ASN A 29 -6.93 -10.32 -4.33
N ARG A 30 -6.28 -10.11 -5.48
CA ARG A 30 -5.64 -11.16 -6.29
C ARG A 30 -4.55 -11.94 -5.55
N LYS A 31 -3.96 -11.34 -4.51
CA LYS A 31 -2.91 -11.95 -3.68
C LYS A 31 -3.43 -12.81 -2.53
N LEU A 32 -4.73 -12.81 -2.32
CA LEU A 32 -5.40 -13.50 -1.21
C LEU A 32 -6.36 -14.56 -1.72
N LYS A 33 -6.54 -15.62 -0.95
CA LYS A 33 -7.55 -16.63 -1.27
C LYS A 33 -8.95 -16.01 -1.35
N PRO A 34 -9.80 -16.38 -2.32
CA PRO A 34 -11.18 -15.88 -2.40
C PRO A 34 -11.97 -16.16 -1.11
N PHE A 35 -12.79 -15.20 -0.66
CA PHE A 35 -13.51 -15.30 0.61
C PHE A 35 -15.04 -15.09 0.51
N ALA A 36 -15.49 -14.37 -0.54
CA ALA A 36 -16.91 -14.09 -0.83
C ALA A 36 -17.69 -13.43 0.34
N ALA A 37 -17.04 -12.60 1.17
CA ALA A 37 -17.68 -11.98 2.33
C ALA A 37 -18.68 -10.87 1.94
N CYS A 38 -18.32 -9.98 1.02
CA CYS A 38 -19.15 -8.81 0.64
C CYS A 38 -20.37 -9.18 -0.21
N ARG A 39 -20.28 -10.23 -0.99
CA ARG A 39 -21.33 -10.76 -1.89
C ARG A 39 -21.84 -9.79 -2.96
N THR A 40 -21.12 -8.70 -3.25
CA THR A 40 -21.50 -7.70 -4.24
C THR A 40 -21.05 -8.05 -5.66
N CYS A 41 -20.44 -9.20 -5.90
CA CYS A 41 -19.85 -9.60 -7.18
C CYS A 41 -20.64 -10.69 -7.93
N MET A 42 -21.96 -10.71 -7.75
CA MET A 42 -22.83 -11.65 -8.45
C MET A 42 -22.82 -11.39 -9.95
N VAL A 43 -22.62 -12.45 -10.73
CA VAL A 43 -22.71 -12.45 -12.19
C VAL A 43 -23.58 -13.61 -12.66
N GLU A 44 -24.10 -13.49 -13.86
CA GLU A 44 -24.81 -14.55 -14.54
C GLU A 44 -23.86 -15.32 -15.45
N THR A 45 -23.87 -16.63 -15.36
CA THR A 45 -23.10 -17.52 -16.24
C THR A 45 -23.99 -18.44 -17.04
N VAL A 46 -23.57 -18.76 -18.27
CA VAL A 46 -24.20 -19.79 -19.10
C VAL A 46 -23.12 -20.76 -19.56
N VAL A 47 -23.25 -22.02 -19.13
CA VAL A 47 -22.41 -23.15 -19.52
C VAL A 47 -23.32 -24.27 -20.06
N ASP A 48 -23.06 -24.79 -21.23
CA ASP A 48 -23.86 -25.83 -21.89
C ASP A 48 -25.37 -25.54 -21.92
N GLY A 49 -25.71 -24.25 -22.09
CA GLY A 49 -27.10 -23.77 -22.15
C GLY A 49 -27.77 -23.61 -20.76
N LYS A 50 -27.10 -23.98 -19.68
CA LYS A 50 -27.61 -23.82 -18.32
C LYS A 50 -27.20 -22.47 -17.77
N LYS A 51 -28.19 -21.71 -17.33
CA LYS A 51 -28.00 -20.37 -16.68
C LYS A 51 -27.88 -20.53 -15.17
N GLU A 52 -26.85 -19.91 -14.57
CA GLU A 52 -26.65 -19.86 -13.12
C GLU A 52 -26.18 -18.49 -12.66
N LEU A 53 -26.52 -18.11 -11.41
CA LEU A 53 -25.97 -16.94 -10.72
C LEU A 53 -24.85 -17.40 -9.80
N VAL A 54 -23.66 -16.81 -9.97
CA VAL A 54 -22.46 -17.19 -9.21
C VAL A 54 -21.70 -15.96 -8.71
N TYR A 55 -20.94 -16.12 -7.63
CA TYR A 55 -20.00 -15.10 -7.19
C TYR A 55 -18.74 -15.15 -8.06
N SER A 56 -18.49 -14.07 -8.81
CA SER A 56 -17.38 -14.01 -9.75
C SER A 56 -16.00 -14.16 -9.08
N CYS A 57 -15.88 -13.76 -7.82
CA CYS A 57 -14.62 -13.85 -7.06
C CYS A 57 -14.23 -15.28 -6.64
N THR A 58 -15.14 -16.25 -6.72
CA THR A 58 -14.89 -17.64 -6.31
C THR A 58 -15.08 -18.65 -7.42
N GLN A 59 -15.77 -18.29 -8.49
CA GLN A 59 -16.08 -19.19 -9.60
C GLN A 59 -14.96 -19.16 -10.63
N PRO A 60 -14.25 -20.29 -10.87
CA PRO A 60 -13.29 -20.40 -11.96
C PRO A 60 -13.96 -20.31 -13.34
N VAL A 61 -13.24 -19.75 -14.30
CA VAL A 61 -13.66 -19.78 -15.72
C VAL A 61 -13.49 -21.17 -16.30
N CYS A 62 -14.32 -21.51 -17.30
CA CYS A 62 -14.17 -22.71 -18.10
C CYS A 62 -14.45 -22.43 -19.58
N ASP A 63 -14.01 -23.33 -20.44
CA ASP A 63 -14.22 -23.22 -21.88
C ASP A 63 -15.70 -23.17 -22.23
N GLY A 64 -16.05 -22.26 -23.16
CA GLY A 64 -17.43 -22.06 -23.58
C GLY A 64 -18.33 -21.30 -22.62
N MET A 65 -17.84 -20.92 -21.42
CA MET A 65 -18.59 -20.11 -20.48
C MET A 65 -18.90 -18.72 -21.05
N LYS A 66 -20.14 -18.31 -20.93
CA LYS A 66 -20.58 -16.93 -21.21
C LYS A 66 -20.90 -16.27 -19.88
N VAL A 67 -20.38 -15.05 -19.65
CA VAL A 67 -20.58 -14.28 -18.41
C VAL A 67 -21.27 -12.97 -18.75
N SER A 68 -22.31 -12.63 -17.99
CA SER A 68 -23.02 -11.35 -18.04
C SER A 68 -22.97 -10.67 -16.68
N THR A 69 -22.45 -9.44 -16.64
CA THR A 69 -22.15 -8.70 -15.40
C THR A 69 -23.20 -7.66 -15.00
N GLY A 70 -24.09 -7.25 -15.92
CA GLY A 70 -25.08 -6.17 -15.73
C GLY A 70 -26.47 -6.61 -16.19
N THR A 71 -26.97 -7.76 -15.75
CA THR A 71 -28.38 -8.14 -15.95
C THR A 71 -29.25 -7.53 -14.84
N GLU A 72 -30.53 -7.33 -15.11
CA GLU A 72 -31.46 -6.81 -14.10
C GLU A 72 -31.42 -7.63 -12.79
N GLU A 73 -31.25 -8.95 -12.92
CA GLU A 73 -31.19 -9.85 -11.79
C GLU A 73 -29.89 -9.68 -10.97
N THR A 74 -28.74 -9.61 -11.65
CA THR A 74 -27.43 -9.38 -10.98
C THR A 74 -27.36 -8.02 -10.35
N ASP A 75 -27.86 -6.97 -11.01
CA ASP A 75 -27.88 -5.61 -10.48
C ASP A 75 -28.74 -5.50 -9.23
N ARG A 76 -29.95 -6.09 -9.27
CA ARG A 76 -30.85 -6.13 -8.11
C ARG A 76 -30.19 -6.82 -6.92
N TYR A 77 -29.48 -7.95 -7.17
CA TYR A 77 -28.80 -8.70 -6.12
C TYR A 77 -27.62 -7.89 -5.54
N ASN A 78 -26.76 -7.38 -6.40
CA ASN A 78 -25.56 -6.64 -5.99
C ASN A 78 -25.92 -5.34 -5.25
N LYS A 79 -26.95 -4.63 -5.71
CA LYS A 79 -27.52 -3.44 -5.01
C LYS A 79 -28.01 -3.81 -3.62
N ALA A 80 -28.77 -4.90 -3.47
CA ALA A 80 -29.27 -5.32 -2.16
C ALA A 80 -28.14 -5.66 -1.17
N CYS A 81 -27.08 -6.34 -1.64
CA CYS A 81 -25.91 -6.64 -0.80
C CYS A 81 -25.16 -5.36 -0.40
N LEU A 82 -24.95 -4.44 -1.36
CA LEU A 82 -24.28 -3.17 -1.09
C LEU A 82 -25.09 -2.29 -0.12
N GLU A 83 -26.39 -2.24 -0.29
CA GLU A 83 -27.31 -1.52 0.58
C GLU A 83 -27.22 -2.01 2.04
N MET A 84 -27.13 -3.33 2.26
CA MET A 84 -26.93 -3.90 3.60
C MET A 84 -25.60 -3.45 4.23
N LEU A 85 -24.52 -3.34 3.44
CA LEU A 85 -23.24 -2.81 3.94
C LEU A 85 -23.31 -1.34 4.33
N LEU A 86 -24.16 -0.56 3.66
CA LEU A 86 -24.35 0.87 3.91
C LEU A 86 -25.24 1.18 5.12
N VAL A 87 -26.01 0.22 5.63
CA VAL A 87 -26.90 0.42 6.80
C VAL A 87 -26.14 0.92 8.03
N GLU A 88 -24.99 0.34 8.31
CA GLU A 88 -24.14 0.73 9.45
C GLU A 88 -23.00 1.70 9.07
N HIS A 89 -22.70 1.84 7.78
CA HIS A 89 -21.56 2.66 7.31
C HIS A 89 -21.88 4.16 7.46
N PRO A 90 -20.99 4.97 8.09
CA PRO A 90 -21.22 6.40 8.23
C PRO A 90 -21.08 7.10 6.86
N LEU A 91 -21.92 8.11 6.63
CA LEU A 91 -21.84 8.97 5.43
C LEU A 91 -20.92 10.18 5.68
N ASP A 92 -19.72 9.91 6.23
CA ASP A 92 -18.73 10.91 6.58
C ASP A 92 -17.64 11.08 5.49
N CYS A 93 -17.94 10.73 4.24
CA CYS A 93 -17.04 10.87 3.09
C CYS A 93 -16.33 12.24 3.01
N PRO A 94 -16.97 13.39 3.29
CA PRO A 94 -16.30 14.69 3.24
C PRO A 94 -15.12 14.85 4.20
N ILE A 95 -15.07 14.06 5.26
CA ILE A 95 -14.00 14.08 6.28
C ILE A 95 -13.23 12.76 6.35
N CYS A 96 -13.45 11.85 5.41
CA CYS A 96 -12.80 10.56 5.32
C CYS A 96 -11.60 10.64 4.36
N ASP A 97 -10.41 10.31 4.83
CA ASP A 97 -9.18 10.35 4.02
C ASP A 97 -9.15 9.33 2.86
N LYS A 98 -10.07 8.36 2.87
CA LYS A 98 -10.25 7.40 1.77
C LYS A 98 -11.17 7.94 0.66
N SER A 99 -11.81 9.08 0.85
CA SER A 99 -12.74 9.65 -0.13
C SER A 99 -12.05 9.99 -1.46
N GLY A 100 -12.67 9.55 -2.56
CA GLY A 100 -12.12 9.70 -3.91
C GLY A 100 -11.22 8.54 -4.37
N VAL A 101 -10.85 7.63 -3.45
CA VAL A 101 -10.15 6.36 -3.73
C VAL A 101 -10.77 5.20 -2.91
N CYS A 102 -12.07 5.26 -2.69
CA CYS A 102 -12.82 4.33 -1.84
C CYS A 102 -13.64 3.35 -2.69
N PRO A 103 -13.27 2.06 -2.77
CA PRO A 103 -14.04 1.06 -3.51
C PRO A 103 -15.52 0.97 -3.12
N LEU A 104 -15.88 1.24 -1.85
CA LEU A 104 -17.27 1.28 -1.43
C LEU A 104 -18.02 2.43 -2.10
N GLN A 105 -17.41 3.62 -2.19
CA GLN A 105 -17.96 4.79 -2.86
C GLN A 105 -18.13 4.55 -4.35
N ASP A 106 -17.08 3.98 -5.00
CA ASP A 106 -17.09 3.67 -6.43
C ASP A 106 -18.15 2.62 -6.79
N ASN A 107 -18.33 1.60 -5.95
CA ASN A 107 -19.37 0.60 -6.14
C ASN A 107 -20.79 1.18 -5.95
N THR A 108 -20.94 2.15 -5.04
CA THR A 108 -22.22 2.86 -4.83
C THR A 108 -22.61 3.64 -6.08
N ASP A 109 -21.64 4.33 -6.68
CA ASP A 109 -21.84 5.08 -7.93
C ASP A 109 -22.06 4.15 -9.13
N MET A 110 -21.24 3.13 -9.30
CA MET A 110 -21.36 2.13 -10.38
C MET A 110 -22.74 1.47 -10.39
N LEU A 111 -23.27 1.11 -9.23
CA LEU A 111 -24.59 0.49 -9.07
C LEU A 111 -25.72 1.51 -8.97
N GLN A 112 -25.44 2.82 -8.99
CA GLN A 112 -26.43 3.90 -8.86
C GLN A 112 -27.32 3.73 -7.63
N LEU A 113 -26.69 3.42 -6.49
CA LEU A 113 -27.38 3.24 -5.21
C LEU A 113 -27.29 4.51 -4.38
N TYR A 114 -28.20 5.44 -4.60
CA TYR A 114 -28.22 6.74 -3.92
C TYR A 114 -29.27 6.81 -2.79
N ASP A 115 -30.28 5.94 -2.82
CA ASP A 115 -31.32 5.83 -1.82
C ASP A 115 -31.38 4.41 -1.25
N GLY A 116 -31.41 4.30 0.07
CA GLY A 116 -31.51 3.04 0.78
C GLY A 116 -32.93 2.72 1.22
N ARG A 117 -33.32 1.44 1.17
CA ARG A 117 -34.64 0.96 1.64
C ARG A 117 -34.71 0.75 3.15
N PHE A 118 -33.53 0.67 3.82
CA PHE A 118 -33.44 0.34 5.23
C PHE A 118 -33.22 1.59 6.08
N GLU A 119 -33.79 1.58 7.29
CA GLU A 119 -33.45 2.58 8.30
C GLU A 119 -31.96 2.44 8.67
N ILE A 120 -31.26 3.58 8.68
CA ILE A 120 -29.81 3.60 8.95
C ILE A 120 -29.60 3.53 10.46
N GLN A 121 -28.94 2.48 10.92
CA GLN A 121 -28.45 2.32 12.30
C GLN A 121 -26.94 2.44 12.31
N ARG A 122 -26.42 3.64 12.50
CA ARG A 122 -24.98 3.88 12.50
C ARG A 122 -24.37 3.47 13.83
N ARG A 123 -23.23 2.76 13.74
CA ARG A 123 -22.36 2.56 14.90
C ARG A 123 -21.81 3.92 15.32
N ASN A 124 -21.64 4.12 16.61
CA ASN A 124 -21.03 5.31 17.19
C ASN A 124 -19.92 4.91 18.17
N GLU A 125 -18.92 4.24 17.63
CA GLU A 125 -17.75 3.81 18.38
C GLU A 125 -16.60 4.81 18.17
N PRO A 126 -15.83 5.13 19.21
CA PRO A 126 -14.64 5.96 19.04
C PRO A 126 -13.59 5.23 18.18
N SER A 127 -12.71 5.99 17.52
CA SER A 127 -11.57 5.39 16.83
C SER A 127 -10.59 4.79 17.84
N ILE A 128 -9.95 3.68 17.44
CA ILE A 128 -8.97 2.98 18.27
C ILE A 128 -7.56 3.38 17.81
N LYS A 129 -6.76 3.92 18.73
CA LYS A 129 -5.36 4.33 18.54
C LYS A 129 -4.44 3.53 19.47
N SER A 130 -4.53 2.21 19.39
CA SER A 130 -3.77 1.31 20.28
C SER A 130 -2.29 1.18 19.91
N ASN A 131 -1.86 1.77 18.81
CA ASN A 131 -0.47 1.76 18.34
C ASN A 131 -0.13 3.11 17.67
N PRO A 132 1.16 3.43 17.46
CA PRO A 132 1.59 4.74 16.96
C PRO A 132 1.33 4.98 15.46
N ILE A 133 0.91 3.96 14.71
CA ILE A 133 0.93 4.00 13.23
C ILE A 133 -0.47 3.85 12.64
N ILE A 134 -1.31 2.98 13.22
CA ILE A 134 -2.59 2.60 12.64
C ILE A 134 -3.73 3.13 13.50
N GLU A 135 -4.58 3.96 12.92
CA GLU A 135 -5.86 4.34 13.51
C GLU A 135 -6.97 3.48 12.91
N PHE A 136 -7.78 2.89 13.77
CA PHE A 136 -8.88 2.03 13.36
C PHE A 136 -10.25 2.67 13.64
N TYR A 137 -10.99 2.95 12.59
CA TYR A 137 -12.36 3.47 12.62
C TYR A 137 -13.35 2.31 12.42
N LEU A 138 -13.78 1.68 13.52
CA LEU A 138 -14.69 0.53 13.48
C LEU A 138 -16.01 0.86 12.76
N ASN A 139 -16.49 2.10 12.88
CA ASN A 139 -17.70 2.57 12.20
C ASN A 139 -17.62 2.47 10.67
N ARG A 140 -16.41 2.57 10.08
CA ARG A 140 -16.18 2.51 8.63
C ARG A 140 -15.89 1.09 8.14
N CYS A 141 -15.80 0.12 9.06
CA CYS A 141 -15.49 -1.26 8.72
C CYS A 141 -16.70 -1.98 8.15
N ILE A 142 -16.56 -2.54 6.96
CA ILE A 142 -17.58 -3.37 6.29
C ILE A 142 -17.39 -4.87 6.51
N MET A 143 -16.54 -5.26 7.43
CA MET A 143 -16.27 -6.65 7.82
C MET A 143 -15.84 -7.56 6.65
N CYS A 144 -15.15 -7.03 5.65
CA CYS A 144 -14.72 -7.76 4.45
C CYS A 144 -13.59 -8.77 4.71
N GLY A 145 -12.88 -8.66 5.84
CA GLY A 145 -11.80 -9.55 6.24
C GLY A 145 -10.49 -9.43 5.44
N LEU A 146 -10.35 -8.44 4.55
CA LEU A 146 -9.12 -8.28 3.76
C LEU A 146 -7.90 -8.03 4.65
N CYS A 147 -8.02 -7.18 5.67
CA CYS A 147 -6.92 -6.86 6.58
C CYS A 147 -6.45 -8.06 7.40
N VAL A 148 -7.38 -8.88 7.89
CA VAL A 148 -7.08 -10.12 8.62
C VAL A 148 -6.31 -11.08 7.72
N ARG A 149 -6.82 -11.33 6.52
CA ARG A 149 -6.19 -12.23 5.56
C ARG A 149 -4.86 -11.70 5.04
N ALA A 150 -4.71 -10.40 4.81
CA ALA A 150 -3.42 -9.83 4.41
C ALA A 150 -2.38 -9.96 5.53
N CYS A 151 -2.78 -9.82 6.80
CA CYS A 151 -1.91 -10.04 7.94
C CYS A 151 -1.47 -11.50 8.07
N ASP A 152 -2.35 -12.44 7.76
CA ASP A 152 -2.09 -13.89 7.78
C ASP A 152 -1.37 -14.36 6.50
N GLU A 153 -1.98 -14.17 5.32
CA GLU A 153 -1.55 -14.81 4.06
C GLU A 153 -0.37 -14.10 3.38
N ILE A 154 -0.23 -12.77 3.56
CA ILE A 154 0.87 -11.99 2.95
C ILE A 154 2.01 -11.79 3.95
N GLN A 155 1.71 -11.28 5.14
CA GLN A 155 2.73 -10.92 6.13
C GLN A 155 3.09 -12.08 7.07
N GLY A 156 2.15 -13.01 7.35
CA GLY A 156 2.36 -14.18 8.22
C GLY A 156 2.41 -13.86 9.72
N VAL A 157 1.98 -12.65 10.14
CA VAL A 157 2.05 -12.20 11.54
C VAL A 157 0.80 -12.56 12.35
N GLN A 158 -0.37 -12.60 11.69
CA GLN A 158 -1.65 -12.93 12.33
C GLN A 158 -2.02 -12.02 13.52
N ALA A 159 -1.63 -10.74 13.47
CA ALA A 159 -1.88 -9.79 14.54
C ALA A 159 -3.33 -9.27 14.59
N LEU A 160 -4.09 -9.47 13.51
CA LEU A 160 -5.48 -9.05 13.39
C LEU A 160 -6.39 -10.27 13.20
N ASP A 161 -7.54 -10.26 13.87
CA ASP A 161 -8.57 -11.28 13.70
C ASP A 161 -9.97 -10.69 13.86
N PHE A 162 -11.00 -11.49 13.56
CA PHE A 162 -12.38 -11.20 13.93
C PHE A 162 -12.57 -11.44 15.41
N HIS A 163 -12.98 -10.42 16.14
CA HIS A 163 -13.27 -10.55 17.57
C HIS A 163 -14.75 -10.25 17.87
N LYS A 164 -15.22 -10.72 19.04
CA LYS A 164 -16.64 -10.66 19.45
C LYS A 164 -17.57 -11.43 18.48
N ARG A 165 -18.87 -11.28 18.62
CA ARG A 165 -19.87 -12.02 17.83
C ARG A 165 -21.15 -11.19 17.67
N GLY A 166 -21.98 -11.55 16.67
CA GLY A 166 -23.25 -10.89 16.40
C GLY A 166 -23.09 -9.43 16.02
N MET A 167 -23.93 -8.56 16.53
CA MET A 167 -23.90 -7.12 16.24
C MET A 167 -22.62 -6.41 16.74
N SER A 168 -21.90 -7.03 17.67
CA SER A 168 -20.67 -6.49 18.24
C SER A 168 -19.41 -6.98 17.53
N VAL A 169 -19.55 -7.79 16.47
CA VAL A 169 -18.37 -8.29 15.73
C VAL A 169 -17.54 -7.15 15.18
N GLY A 170 -16.23 -7.26 15.30
CA GLY A 170 -15.26 -6.27 14.82
C GLY A 170 -13.98 -6.95 14.35
N ILE A 171 -13.09 -6.13 13.78
CA ILE A 171 -11.70 -6.52 13.52
C ILE A 171 -10.85 -5.92 14.63
N GLY A 172 -9.93 -6.68 15.17
CA GLY A 172 -9.06 -6.22 16.24
C GLY A 172 -8.07 -7.29 16.66
N THR A 173 -7.60 -7.19 17.88
CA THR A 173 -6.69 -8.12 18.52
C THR A 173 -7.44 -9.01 19.51
N ALA A 174 -6.84 -10.12 19.92
CA ALA A 174 -7.38 -10.96 20.99
C ALA A 174 -7.50 -10.13 22.29
N ASN A 175 -8.66 -10.22 22.95
CA ASN A 175 -8.93 -9.56 24.24
C ASN A 175 -8.76 -8.04 24.27
N ASP A 176 -8.92 -7.36 23.12
CA ASP A 176 -8.71 -5.91 22.97
C ASP A 176 -7.29 -5.43 23.41
N GLU A 177 -6.30 -6.33 23.39
CA GLU A 177 -4.90 -6.00 23.68
C GLU A 177 -4.29 -5.04 22.61
N PRO A 178 -3.24 -4.30 22.94
CA PRO A 178 -2.53 -3.50 21.94
C PRO A 178 -2.07 -4.34 20.75
N LEU A 179 -2.07 -3.73 19.55
CA LEU A 179 -1.64 -4.40 18.33
C LEU A 179 -0.14 -4.69 18.36
N ASP A 180 0.22 -5.96 18.50
CA ASP A 180 1.60 -6.47 18.42
C ASP A 180 1.87 -6.99 17.01
N CYS A 181 2.56 -6.20 16.18
CA CYS A 181 2.78 -6.51 14.78
C CYS A 181 4.07 -5.89 14.20
N GLU A 182 4.36 -6.20 12.94
CA GLU A 182 5.50 -5.71 12.16
C GLU A 182 5.33 -4.27 11.61
N PHE A 183 4.18 -3.65 11.82
CA PHE A 183 3.81 -2.32 11.30
C PHE A 183 4.02 -2.14 9.78
N CYS A 184 3.89 -3.22 9.00
CA CYS A 184 4.09 -3.21 7.56
C CYS A 184 3.04 -2.36 6.79
N GLY A 185 1.85 -2.12 7.37
CA GLY A 185 0.77 -1.35 6.77
C GLY A 185 -0.01 -2.08 5.67
N GLN A 186 0.20 -3.40 5.45
CA GLN A 186 -0.56 -4.15 4.45
C GLN A 186 -2.07 -4.11 4.71
N CYS A 187 -2.48 -4.12 5.97
CA CYS A 187 -3.89 -4.00 6.37
C CYS A 187 -4.50 -2.64 5.97
N ILE A 188 -3.71 -1.56 5.94
CA ILE A 188 -4.15 -0.24 5.46
C ILE A 188 -4.34 -0.28 3.94
N THR A 189 -3.36 -0.84 3.21
CA THR A 189 -3.40 -0.93 1.74
C THR A 189 -4.65 -1.66 1.25
N VAL A 190 -4.90 -2.86 1.78
CA VAL A 190 -6.02 -3.70 1.31
C VAL A 190 -7.39 -3.25 1.84
N CYS A 191 -7.45 -2.29 2.75
CA CYS A 191 -8.72 -1.83 3.31
C CYS A 191 -9.53 -1.06 2.26
N PRO A 192 -10.73 -1.56 1.86
CA PRO A 192 -11.52 -0.93 0.80
C PRO A 192 -12.26 0.32 1.27
N THR A 193 -12.19 0.64 2.56
CA THR A 193 -12.82 1.81 3.18
C THR A 193 -11.82 2.57 4.05
N GLY A 194 -12.23 3.69 4.64
CA GLY A 194 -11.44 4.44 5.60
C GLY A 194 -11.42 3.86 7.01
N ALA A 195 -11.54 2.52 7.15
CA ALA A 195 -11.56 1.88 8.45
C ALA A 195 -10.16 1.73 9.08
N LEU A 196 -9.13 1.45 8.29
CA LEU A 196 -7.74 1.40 8.74
C LEU A 196 -6.98 2.53 8.05
N MET A 197 -6.45 3.45 8.85
CA MET A 197 -5.80 4.66 8.36
C MET A 197 -4.40 4.81 8.93
N ASP A 198 -3.52 5.40 8.14
CA ASP A 198 -2.14 5.73 8.54
C ASP A 198 -2.14 7.00 9.41
N MET A 199 -1.64 6.87 10.64
CA MET A 199 -1.49 7.99 11.58
C MET A 199 -0.25 8.85 11.30
N THR A 200 0.70 8.35 10.53
CA THR A 200 1.94 9.08 10.19
C THR A 200 1.73 10.08 9.05
N SER A 201 0.61 9.97 8.33
CA SER A 201 0.24 10.93 7.30
C SER A 201 -0.04 12.30 7.90
N GLU A 202 0.75 13.31 7.53
CA GLU A 202 0.66 14.67 8.08
C GLU A 202 -0.55 15.45 7.56
N ALA A 203 -1.06 15.11 6.39
CA ALA A 203 -2.18 15.78 5.79
C ALA A 203 -3.31 14.82 5.45
N ARG A 204 -4.48 15.15 5.98
CA ARG A 204 -5.74 14.50 5.65
C ARG A 204 -6.44 15.26 4.54
N GLY A 205 -7.20 14.58 3.71
CA GLY A 205 -7.98 15.21 2.66
C GLY A 205 -8.41 14.27 1.55
N LEU A 206 -9.19 14.82 0.64
CA LEU A 206 -9.69 14.10 -0.53
C LEU A 206 -8.53 13.74 -1.48
N ALA A 207 -8.56 12.56 -2.08
CA ALA A 207 -7.54 12.09 -3.04
C ALA A 207 -7.28 13.09 -4.17
N ALA A 208 -8.31 13.79 -4.66
CA ALA A 208 -8.17 14.81 -5.69
C ALA A 208 -7.31 16.04 -5.29
N MET A 209 -6.93 16.16 -4.02
CA MET A 209 -6.04 17.24 -3.53
C MET A 209 -4.56 16.88 -3.62
N PHE A 210 -4.23 15.65 -3.95
CA PHE A 210 -2.86 15.14 -3.97
C PHE A 210 -2.34 14.97 -5.39
N THR A 211 -1.03 15.19 -5.54
CA THR A 211 -0.31 14.84 -6.77
C THR A 211 0.37 13.49 -6.55
N GLU A 212 0.09 12.54 -7.42
CA GLU A 212 0.71 11.23 -7.40
C GLU A 212 1.96 11.20 -8.27
N THR A 213 3.02 10.58 -7.75
CA THR A 213 4.28 10.38 -8.48
C THR A 213 4.79 8.96 -8.24
N HIS A 214 4.94 8.20 -9.32
CA HIS A 214 5.53 6.86 -9.25
C HIS A 214 7.06 6.97 -9.23
N THR A 215 7.70 6.23 -8.32
CA THR A 215 9.16 6.21 -8.19
C THR A 215 9.62 4.91 -7.54
N THR A 216 10.92 4.80 -7.30
CA THR A 216 11.53 3.64 -6.64
C THR A 216 11.91 3.99 -5.21
N CYS A 217 11.62 3.09 -4.28
CA CYS A 217 12.02 3.20 -2.89
C CYS A 217 13.56 3.11 -2.76
N ASN A 218 14.15 4.03 -2.02
CA ASN A 218 15.60 4.13 -1.83
C ASN A 218 16.08 3.61 -0.46
N TYR A 219 15.23 2.92 0.31
CA TYR A 219 15.60 2.42 1.64
C TYR A 219 16.49 1.19 1.64
N CYS A 220 16.46 0.41 0.56
CA CYS A 220 17.34 -0.76 0.38
C CYS A 220 17.43 -1.13 -1.11
N SER A 221 18.28 -2.12 -1.42
CA SER A 221 18.54 -2.60 -2.79
C SER A 221 17.39 -3.39 -3.42
N TRP A 222 16.25 -3.59 -2.73
CA TRP A 222 15.11 -4.32 -3.29
C TRP A 222 14.46 -3.60 -4.47
N GLY A 223 14.45 -2.26 -4.45
CA GLY A 223 13.94 -1.47 -5.59
C GLY A 223 12.42 -1.49 -5.73
N CYS A 224 11.68 -1.51 -4.63
CA CYS A 224 10.22 -1.47 -4.64
C CYS A 224 9.69 -0.26 -5.39
N THR A 225 8.72 -0.49 -6.27
CA THR A 225 7.92 0.60 -6.86
C THR A 225 6.98 1.16 -5.82
N ILE A 226 6.98 2.48 -5.68
CA ILE A 226 6.14 3.22 -4.74
C ILE A 226 5.43 4.37 -5.44
N LYS A 227 4.30 4.74 -4.89
CA LYS A 227 3.52 5.90 -5.26
C LYS A 227 3.64 6.93 -4.15
N LEU A 228 4.25 8.08 -4.45
CA LEU A 228 4.32 9.21 -3.54
C LEU A 228 3.08 10.07 -3.74
N GLU A 229 2.39 10.38 -2.66
CA GLU A 229 1.34 11.38 -2.65
C GLU A 229 1.86 12.67 -2.00
N SER A 230 1.78 13.76 -2.76
CA SER A 230 2.27 15.06 -2.32
C SER A 230 1.21 16.15 -2.41
N LYS A 231 1.33 17.15 -1.54
CA LYS A 231 0.48 18.34 -1.52
C LYS A 231 1.35 19.57 -1.38
N LYS A 232 1.26 20.50 -2.34
CA LYS A 232 2.09 21.73 -2.36
C LYS A 232 3.60 21.44 -2.25
N GLY A 233 4.08 20.36 -2.85
CA GLY A 233 5.49 19.97 -2.84
C GLY A 233 5.93 19.12 -1.65
N ASN A 234 5.13 18.97 -0.61
CA ASN A 234 5.44 18.11 0.53
C ASN A 234 4.91 16.69 0.30
N VAL A 235 5.73 15.69 0.48
CA VAL A 235 5.32 14.28 0.50
C VAL A 235 4.54 14.03 1.79
N ILE A 236 3.32 13.50 1.63
CA ILE A 236 2.38 13.33 2.73
C ILE A 236 2.30 11.87 3.14
N ARG A 237 2.32 10.98 2.16
CA ARG A 237 2.33 9.53 2.39
C ARG A 237 2.92 8.80 1.21
N ILE A 238 3.28 7.55 1.48
CA ILE A 238 3.73 6.60 0.46
C ILE A 238 2.74 5.45 0.41
N GLU A 239 2.27 5.16 -0.81
CA GLU A 239 1.40 4.02 -1.07
C GLU A 239 2.09 2.99 -1.97
N ALA A 240 1.66 1.74 -1.87
CA ALA A 240 2.04 0.73 -2.83
C ALA A 240 1.23 0.90 -4.11
N ASP A 241 1.86 0.63 -5.24
CA ASP A 241 1.14 0.50 -6.50
C ASP A 241 0.53 -0.90 -6.58
N GLU A 242 -0.80 -0.99 -6.64
CA GLU A 242 -1.54 -2.26 -6.63
C GLU A 242 -1.98 -2.74 -8.02
N GLY A 243 -1.54 -2.06 -9.10
CA GLY A 243 -1.83 -2.44 -10.47
C GLY A 243 -1.29 -3.82 -10.88
N TYR A 244 -1.55 -4.21 -12.11
CA TYR A 244 -0.87 -5.35 -12.75
C TYR A 244 0.51 -4.89 -13.23
N ASP A 245 1.52 -5.75 -13.13
CA ASP A 245 2.90 -5.48 -13.57
C ASP A 245 3.58 -4.26 -12.91
N VAL A 246 3.28 -4.01 -11.66
CA VAL A 246 3.73 -2.83 -10.89
C VAL A 246 5.07 -2.99 -10.18
N GLY A 247 5.98 -3.77 -10.70
CA GLY A 247 7.32 -3.92 -10.17
C GLY A 247 7.50 -5.12 -9.24
N ILE A 248 8.73 -5.29 -8.75
CA ILE A 248 9.19 -6.48 -8.03
C ILE A 248 8.46 -6.72 -6.69
N ASN A 249 7.91 -5.68 -6.10
CA ASN A 249 7.21 -5.75 -4.82
C ASN A 249 5.72 -6.10 -4.96
N GLU A 250 5.19 -6.19 -6.18
CA GLU A 250 3.79 -6.59 -6.45
C GLU A 250 2.76 -5.86 -5.57
N GLY A 251 2.97 -4.56 -5.30
CA GLY A 251 2.10 -3.77 -4.44
C GLY A 251 2.26 -4.02 -2.93
N ASN A 252 3.34 -4.66 -2.50
CA ASN A 252 3.67 -4.82 -1.09
C ASN A 252 4.79 -3.86 -0.67
N LEU A 253 4.72 -3.34 0.55
CA LEU A 253 5.76 -2.49 1.12
C LEU A 253 6.06 -2.92 2.56
N CYS A 254 7.30 -2.77 2.97
CA CYS A 254 7.69 -2.89 4.38
C CYS A 254 7.39 -1.58 5.14
N ALA A 255 7.51 -1.61 6.46
CA ALA A 255 7.29 -0.44 7.32
C ALA A 255 8.13 0.78 6.88
N LYS A 256 9.43 0.59 6.58
CA LYS A 256 10.31 1.68 6.13
C LYS A 256 9.83 2.31 4.81
N GLY A 257 9.51 1.48 3.83
CA GLY A 257 9.06 1.96 2.50
C GLY A 257 7.74 2.70 2.54
N ARG A 258 6.84 2.33 3.46
CA ARG A 258 5.53 2.96 3.62
C ARG A 258 5.55 4.20 4.52
N LEU A 259 6.22 4.11 5.67
CA LEU A 259 6.09 5.07 6.76
C LEU A 259 7.28 6.02 6.88
N GLY A 260 8.34 5.79 6.09
CA GLY A 260 9.60 6.52 6.21
C GLY A 260 9.63 7.91 5.55
N HIS A 261 8.52 8.39 4.98
CA HIS A 261 8.50 9.66 4.23
C HIS A 261 8.87 10.89 5.07
N GLY A 262 8.67 10.87 6.38
CA GLY A 262 9.02 11.99 7.25
C GLY A 262 10.50 12.41 7.21
N ILE A 263 11.42 11.51 6.81
CA ILE A 263 12.83 11.86 6.62
C ILE A 263 13.06 12.89 5.51
N ILE A 264 12.15 12.98 4.53
CA ILE A 264 12.32 13.84 3.35
C ILE A 264 12.28 15.32 3.76
N HIS A 265 11.40 15.67 4.69
CA HIS A 265 11.14 17.04 5.14
C HIS A 265 11.50 17.27 6.62
N ASN A 266 12.38 16.42 7.19
CA ASN A 266 12.81 16.55 8.58
C ASN A 266 13.73 17.75 8.76
N ASP A 267 13.44 18.61 9.71
CA ASP A 267 14.24 19.80 10.04
C ASP A 267 15.67 19.47 10.51
N GLU A 268 15.91 18.23 10.98
CA GLU A 268 17.25 17.76 11.37
C GLU A 268 18.08 17.28 10.16
N ARG A 269 17.53 17.34 8.95
CA ARG A 269 18.25 16.94 7.74
C ARG A 269 19.41 17.88 7.46
N ILE A 270 20.61 17.32 7.32
CA ILE A 270 21.82 18.09 6.97
C ILE A 270 21.70 18.56 5.51
N GLU A 271 21.65 19.87 5.29
CA GLU A 271 21.52 20.52 3.97
C GLU A 271 22.84 21.03 3.41
N SER A 272 23.83 21.25 4.27
CA SER A 272 25.18 21.75 3.91
C SER A 272 26.25 20.83 4.48
N PRO A 273 27.44 20.76 3.85
CA PRO A 273 28.57 20.03 4.44
C PRO A 273 28.95 20.61 5.79
N LEU A 274 29.25 19.74 6.75
CA LEU A 274 29.68 20.12 8.10
C LEU A 274 31.13 19.71 8.32
N MET A 275 31.94 20.63 8.81
CA MET A 275 33.34 20.37 9.20
C MET A 275 33.52 20.55 10.70
N ASN A 276 34.18 19.59 11.36
CA ASN A 276 34.51 19.71 12.77
C ASN A 276 35.72 20.65 12.98
N MET A 277 35.46 21.81 13.56
CA MET A 277 36.43 22.84 13.88
C MET A 277 36.66 22.91 15.40
N GLY A 278 37.59 22.09 15.88
CA GLY A 278 37.98 22.13 17.30
C GLY A 278 36.87 21.63 18.26
N GLY A 279 36.03 20.71 17.86
CA GLY A 279 34.97 20.08 18.68
C GLY A 279 33.55 20.57 18.40
N SER A 280 33.38 21.58 17.56
CA SER A 280 32.10 22.02 17.05
C SER A 280 31.98 21.82 15.54
N PHE A 281 30.80 21.42 15.06
CA PHE A 281 30.51 21.35 13.61
C PHE A 281 30.11 22.74 13.09
N GLN A 282 30.74 23.15 11.98
CA GLN A 282 30.44 24.39 11.29
C GLN A 282 30.11 24.09 9.81
N GLU A 283 29.18 24.84 9.26
CA GLU A 283 28.85 24.75 7.84
C GLU A 283 30.00 25.26 7.00
N VAL A 284 30.30 24.54 5.92
CA VAL A 284 31.32 24.89 4.93
C VAL A 284 30.76 24.69 3.52
N THR A 285 31.44 25.27 2.54
CA THR A 285 31.09 25.03 1.13
C THR A 285 31.46 23.60 0.70
N TRP A 286 30.80 23.09 -0.34
CA TRP A 286 31.18 21.82 -0.96
C TRP A 286 32.63 21.80 -1.44
N GLU A 287 33.12 22.92 -1.99
CA GLU A 287 34.48 23.05 -2.45
C GLU A 287 35.50 22.89 -1.31
N GLU A 288 35.29 23.58 -0.21
CA GLU A 288 36.13 23.47 1.00
C GLU A 288 36.10 22.05 1.60
N ALA A 289 34.92 21.43 1.65
CA ALA A 289 34.79 20.07 2.17
C ALA A 289 35.54 19.06 1.30
N LEU A 290 35.34 19.10 -0.02
CA LEU A 290 35.98 18.19 -0.96
C LEU A 290 37.50 18.39 -1.02
N GLN A 291 37.99 19.63 -1.02
CA GLN A 291 39.42 19.92 -0.96
C GLN A 291 40.05 19.35 0.33
N THR A 292 39.40 19.58 1.47
CA THR A 292 39.90 19.05 2.76
C THR A 292 39.97 17.51 2.78
N ILE A 293 38.95 16.85 2.21
CA ILE A 293 38.92 15.37 2.08
C ILE A 293 40.06 14.91 1.20
N ALA A 294 40.23 15.52 0.01
CA ALA A 294 41.26 15.16 -0.94
C ALA A 294 42.68 15.31 -0.36
N ASP A 295 42.95 16.43 0.30
CA ASP A 295 44.26 16.70 0.93
C ASP A 295 44.56 15.70 2.06
N ARG A 296 43.60 15.36 2.89
CA ARG A 296 43.75 14.37 3.95
C ARG A 296 43.95 12.97 3.40
N MET A 297 43.20 12.54 2.39
CA MET A 297 43.36 11.26 1.73
C MET A 297 44.78 11.14 1.11
N GLN A 298 45.19 12.17 0.33
CA GLN A 298 46.49 12.19 -0.30
C GLN A 298 47.62 12.13 0.73
N THR A 299 47.53 12.90 1.79
CA THR A 299 48.53 12.89 2.90
C THR A 299 48.59 11.52 3.56
N THR A 300 47.44 10.88 3.78
CA THR A 300 47.37 9.55 4.40
C THR A 300 47.99 8.48 3.51
N VAL A 301 47.66 8.47 2.23
CA VAL A 301 48.24 7.55 1.24
C VAL A 301 49.74 7.72 1.12
N ASN A 302 50.24 8.98 1.02
CA ASN A 302 51.66 9.28 0.92
C ASN A 302 52.45 8.82 2.16
N ARG A 303 51.82 8.89 3.35
CA ARG A 303 52.46 8.52 4.63
C ARG A 303 52.42 7.02 4.91
N SER A 304 51.30 6.38 4.63
CA SER A 304 50.98 5.03 5.15
C SER A 304 50.54 4.03 4.08
N GLY A 305 50.54 4.44 2.81
CA GLY A 305 50.12 3.63 1.67
C GLY A 305 48.62 3.57 1.45
N PRO A 306 48.19 3.09 0.26
CA PRO A 306 46.77 3.06 -0.12
C PRO A 306 45.86 2.25 0.82
N ASP A 307 46.34 1.13 1.31
CA ASP A 307 45.58 0.23 2.19
C ASP A 307 45.28 0.79 3.58
N SER A 308 45.83 1.98 3.89
CA SER A 308 45.46 2.74 5.09
C SER A 308 44.11 3.45 5.00
N LEU A 309 43.54 3.49 3.79
CA LEU A 309 42.19 4.02 3.55
C LEU A 309 41.18 2.89 3.31
N ALA A 310 40.08 2.95 3.96
CA ALA A 310 38.91 2.08 3.76
C ALA A 310 37.67 2.86 3.41
N GLY A 311 36.82 2.29 2.56
CA GLY A 311 35.55 2.86 2.17
C GLY A 311 34.39 1.96 2.58
N ILE A 312 33.35 2.56 3.15
CA ILE A 312 32.09 1.89 3.49
C ILE A 312 31.00 2.50 2.63
N ALA A 313 30.36 1.69 1.78
CA ALA A 313 29.23 2.07 0.96
C ALA A 313 27.89 1.65 1.63
N SER A 314 26.80 1.80 0.94
CA SER A 314 25.47 1.45 1.46
C SER A 314 24.61 0.85 0.35
N GLU A 315 23.76 -0.09 0.71
CA GLU A 315 22.68 -0.61 -0.16
C GLU A 315 21.61 0.43 -0.53
N LYS A 316 21.66 1.61 0.06
CA LYS A 316 20.76 2.75 -0.26
C LYS A 316 21.24 3.57 -1.45
N LEU A 317 22.51 3.36 -1.88
CA LEU A 317 23.07 4.03 -3.03
C LEU A 317 22.60 3.37 -4.33
N THR A 318 22.55 4.15 -5.41
CA THR A 318 22.29 3.61 -6.74
C THR A 318 23.47 2.73 -7.22
N ASN A 319 23.26 1.93 -8.25
CA ASN A 319 24.33 1.12 -8.86
C ASN A 319 25.46 2.01 -9.40
N GLU A 320 25.12 3.16 -9.97
CA GLU A 320 26.05 4.16 -10.50
C GLU A 320 26.90 4.75 -9.39
N GLU A 321 26.30 5.13 -8.27
CA GLU A 321 27.00 5.66 -7.09
C GLU A 321 27.96 4.62 -6.50
N ASN A 322 27.50 3.38 -6.33
CA ASN A 322 28.33 2.28 -5.85
C ASN A 322 29.50 1.98 -6.81
N TYR A 323 29.26 2.04 -8.13
CA TYR A 323 30.30 1.90 -9.13
C TYR A 323 31.35 3.02 -9.02
N LEU A 324 30.92 4.27 -8.94
CA LEU A 324 31.82 5.42 -8.79
C LEU A 324 32.62 5.36 -7.48
N PHE A 325 32.00 4.93 -6.40
CA PHE A 325 32.66 4.73 -5.11
C PHE A 325 33.76 3.67 -5.18
N GLN A 326 33.48 2.51 -5.78
CA GLN A 326 34.50 1.48 -6.01
C GLN A 326 35.63 1.96 -6.94
N LYS A 327 35.28 2.71 -7.99
CA LYS A 327 36.25 3.29 -8.92
C LYS A 327 37.19 4.26 -8.23
N LEU A 328 36.65 5.12 -7.34
CA LEU A 328 37.46 6.04 -6.50
C LEU A 328 38.51 5.27 -5.70
N PHE A 329 38.09 4.27 -4.96
CA PHE A 329 39.01 3.54 -4.08
C PHE A 329 39.99 2.66 -4.85
N ARG A 330 39.49 1.81 -5.76
CA ARG A 330 40.35 0.81 -6.44
C ARG A 330 41.22 1.39 -7.53
N SER A 331 40.65 2.29 -8.37
CA SER A 331 41.38 2.81 -9.52
C SER A 331 42.16 4.09 -9.22
N LEU A 332 41.64 4.97 -8.38
CA LEU A 332 42.28 6.26 -8.13
C LEU A 332 43.16 6.25 -6.89
N LEU A 333 42.68 5.69 -5.77
CA LEU A 333 43.43 5.62 -4.51
C LEU A 333 44.29 4.39 -4.41
N GLY A 334 44.05 3.32 -5.19
CA GLY A 334 44.80 2.07 -5.17
C GLY A 334 44.49 1.18 -3.97
N SER A 335 43.43 1.42 -3.22
CA SER A 335 43.01 0.62 -2.08
C SER A 335 41.86 -0.35 -2.47
N ASN A 336 41.98 -1.60 -2.02
CA ASN A 336 40.90 -2.59 -2.18
C ASN A 336 40.05 -2.77 -0.91
N GLN A 337 40.23 -1.93 0.08
CA GLN A 337 39.47 -1.94 1.34
C GLN A 337 38.13 -1.22 1.15
N VAL A 338 37.21 -1.88 0.44
CA VAL A 338 35.85 -1.34 0.13
C VAL A 338 34.81 -2.39 0.46
N THR A 339 33.77 -2.01 1.21
CA THR A 339 32.64 -2.86 1.58
C THR A 339 31.32 -2.09 1.44
#